data_c9904188673255d7c159f0de8f224f66
#
_entry.id   c9904188673255d7c159f0de8f224f66
#
_cell.length_a   1.000
_cell.length_b   1.000
_cell.length_c   1.000
_cell.angle_alpha   90.00
_cell.angle_beta   90.00
_cell.angle_gamma   90.00
#
_symmetry.space_group_name_H-M   'P 1'
#
loop_
_entity.id
_entity.type
_entity.pdbx_description
1 polymer ?
#
loop_
_entity_poly.entity_id
_entity_poly.type
_entity_poly.pdbx_seq_one_letter_code
_entity_poly.pdbx_strand_id
1 'polypeptide(L)'
;MFVLEQELNIGGVKFPIVNEVTLESSREIPTDILNIKLPKYKNLKRDSIQKFAKVEWKAGYKQYGLFPEFCGYVLEVSETVPLEIKCVDPFFFCQRKTMDRSYNNDPILTFLNDCIHTQIKGDVTVLVRDEDIKKTISIECAGKSARFALALFKVKYGVDVFFHDWKLVVQKAFVHPNLFEKTKNKKIQKTQTASASGSPDPSGNFPTFKVGFNIIQDELVAREKKDIKITVRGEDPKTGTTYKGSHGNGAERFFEVDGLNAADAVKRAKELYMEHCGSGFNGKFVTFGYPSVTHSQVIHVIDSETPSRTAKSFVEKVTKTFGIGGYRQEIWPGFFFEPPKKSGSKPPKNESKFRNDYTGPQS
;
A
#
# COMPACT_ATOMS: atom_id res chain seq x y z
N MET A 1 21.72 -9.88 17.34
CA MET A 1 21.40 -10.70 16.13
C MET A 1 19.89 -10.65 15.92
N PHE A 2 19.42 -10.30 14.74
CA PHE A 2 17.99 -10.31 14.42
C PHE A 2 17.56 -11.73 14.07
N VAL A 3 16.61 -12.28 14.81
CA VAL A 3 16.06 -13.61 14.56
C VAL A 3 14.80 -13.45 13.73
N LEU A 4 14.80 -14.04 12.54
CA LEU A 4 13.65 -14.07 11.64
C LEU A 4 12.56 -14.98 12.17
N GLU A 5 11.31 -14.58 12.02
CA GLU A 5 10.15 -15.36 12.41
C GLU A 5 9.05 -15.21 11.37
N GLN A 6 8.33 -16.30 11.11
CA GLN A 6 7.19 -16.29 10.20
C GLN A 6 6.12 -17.29 10.63
N GLU A 7 4.89 -17.02 10.25
CA GLU A 7 3.76 -17.95 10.32
C GLU A 7 3.11 -18.03 8.94
N LEU A 8 3.14 -19.20 8.33
CA LEU A 8 2.43 -19.50 7.09
C LEU A 8 1.36 -20.55 7.37
N ASN A 9 0.12 -20.22 7.02
CA ASN A 9 -1.02 -21.11 7.08
C ASN A 9 -1.62 -21.27 5.69
N ILE A 10 -1.78 -22.49 5.19
CA ILE A 10 -2.42 -22.80 3.91
C ILE A 10 -3.49 -23.85 4.16
N GLY A 11 -4.77 -23.51 3.97
CA GLY A 11 -5.90 -24.42 4.16
C GLY A 11 -6.00 -25.00 5.58
N GLY A 12 -5.56 -24.24 6.61
CA GLY A 12 -5.53 -24.69 8.00
C GLY A 12 -4.25 -25.45 8.39
N VAL A 13 -3.37 -25.74 7.45
CA VAL A 13 -2.08 -26.41 7.71
C VAL A 13 -0.99 -25.37 7.91
N LYS A 14 -0.24 -25.46 9.01
CA LYS A 14 0.88 -24.56 9.31
C LYS A 14 2.18 -25.07 8.70
N PHE A 15 2.91 -24.16 8.07
CA PHE A 15 4.23 -24.43 7.46
C PHE A 15 5.31 -23.64 8.22
N PRO A 16 6.05 -24.32 9.14
CA PRO A 16 7.02 -23.65 9.99
C PRO A 16 8.28 -23.20 9.23
N ILE A 17 8.58 -23.82 8.10
CA ILE A 17 9.78 -23.53 7.29
C ILE A 17 9.38 -23.23 5.86
N VAL A 18 9.95 -22.18 5.30
CA VAL A 18 9.84 -21.79 3.90
C VAL A 18 11.24 -21.58 3.33
N ASN A 19 11.45 -21.85 2.04
CA ASN A 19 12.71 -21.51 1.37
C ASN A 19 12.73 -20.03 1.04
N GLU A 20 11.62 -19.57 0.46
CA GLU A 20 11.46 -18.19 0.03
C GLU A 20 9.97 -17.84 -0.02
N VAL A 21 9.64 -16.63 0.33
CA VAL A 21 8.33 -16.03 0.11
C VAL A 21 8.54 -14.65 -0.51
N THR A 22 7.87 -14.39 -1.62
CA THR A 22 7.89 -13.08 -2.29
C THR A 22 6.47 -12.54 -2.39
N LEU A 23 6.23 -11.37 -1.80
CA LEU A 23 4.98 -10.63 -1.88
C LEU A 23 5.16 -9.41 -2.77
N GLU A 24 4.31 -9.26 -3.77
CA GLU A 24 4.19 -8.05 -4.57
C GLU A 24 2.86 -7.37 -4.30
N SER A 25 2.90 -6.12 -3.86
CA SER A 25 1.74 -5.32 -3.50
C SER A 25 1.86 -3.91 -4.06
N SER A 26 0.82 -3.43 -4.75
CA SER A 26 0.85 -2.15 -5.45
C SER A 26 -0.49 -1.44 -5.41
N ARG A 27 -0.46 -0.13 -5.26
CA ARG A 27 -1.65 0.72 -5.34
C ARG A 27 -2.29 0.72 -6.74
N GLU A 28 -1.48 0.61 -7.79
CA GLU A 28 -1.98 0.61 -9.18
C GLU A 28 -2.57 -0.74 -9.59
N ILE A 29 -1.89 -1.82 -9.18
CA ILE A 29 -2.32 -3.19 -9.46
C ILE A 29 -3.08 -3.68 -8.23
N PRO A 30 -4.41 -3.74 -8.29
CA PRO A 30 -5.21 -3.98 -7.10
C PRO A 30 -5.15 -5.41 -6.54
N THR A 31 -4.50 -6.35 -7.25
CA THR A 31 -4.34 -7.74 -6.81
C THR A 31 -2.92 -7.97 -6.32
N ASP A 32 -2.78 -8.22 -5.04
CA ASP A 32 -1.51 -8.64 -4.45
C ASP A 32 -1.20 -10.09 -4.81
N ILE A 33 0.08 -10.37 -5.07
CA ILE A 33 0.56 -11.70 -5.45
C ILE A 33 1.58 -12.17 -4.42
N LEU A 34 1.35 -13.36 -3.86
CA LEU A 34 2.30 -14.03 -2.98
C LEU A 34 2.82 -15.30 -3.67
N ASN A 35 4.12 -15.38 -3.88
CA ASN A 35 4.80 -16.58 -4.35
C ASN A 35 5.55 -17.23 -3.19
N ILE A 36 5.32 -18.51 -2.96
CA ILE A 36 5.87 -19.27 -1.84
C ILE A 36 6.69 -20.43 -2.43
N LYS A 37 7.91 -20.60 -1.97
CA LYS A 37 8.74 -21.77 -2.25
C LYS A 37 8.89 -22.59 -0.97
N LEU A 38 8.35 -23.80 -0.96
CA LEU A 38 8.42 -24.72 0.17
C LEU A 38 9.51 -25.76 -0.05
N PRO A 39 10.26 -26.12 1.00
CA PRO A 39 11.16 -27.28 0.94
C PRO A 39 10.34 -28.57 0.77
N LYS A 40 11.00 -29.64 0.40
CA LYS A 40 10.35 -30.94 0.33
C LYS A 40 10.02 -31.43 1.75
N TYR A 41 8.77 -31.37 2.11
CA TYR A 41 8.25 -31.98 3.35
C TYR A 41 7.98 -33.47 3.13
N LYS A 42 8.38 -34.33 4.09
CA LYS A 42 8.27 -35.79 3.98
C LYS A 42 6.84 -36.28 3.71
N ASN A 43 5.84 -35.59 4.26
CA ASN A 43 4.44 -35.99 4.18
C ASN A 43 3.54 -35.02 3.37
N LEU A 44 4.13 -34.00 2.73
CA LEU A 44 3.38 -33.06 1.92
C LEU A 44 3.27 -33.58 0.50
N LYS A 45 2.07 -33.99 0.12
CA LYS A 45 1.73 -34.25 -1.27
C LYS A 45 1.17 -32.97 -1.90
N ARG A 46 1.48 -32.70 -3.17
CA ARG A 46 0.94 -31.58 -3.93
C ARG A 46 -0.58 -31.53 -3.83
N ASP A 47 -1.24 -32.68 -4.00
CA ASP A 47 -2.70 -32.80 -4.01
C ASP A 47 -3.34 -32.46 -2.65
N SER A 48 -2.54 -32.35 -1.57
CA SER A 48 -3.02 -31.92 -0.27
C SER A 48 -3.25 -30.39 -0.18
N ILE A 49 -2.66 -29.62 -1.11
CA ILE A 49 -2.88 -28.17 -1.20
C ILE A 49 -3.92 -27.92 -2.28
N GLN A 50 -5.14 -27.64 -1.86
CA GLN A 50 -6.24 -27.43 -2.78
C GLN A 50 -6.20 -26.02 -3.40
N LYS A 51 -6.60 -25.92 -4.67
CA LYS A 51 -6.84 -24.64 -5.33
C LYS A 51 -7.90 -23.85 -4.56
N PHE A 52 -7.66 -22.57 -4.35
CA PHE A 52 -8.47 -21.64 -3.56
C PHE A 52 -8.53 -21.96 -2.04
N ALA A 53 -7.63 -22.80 -1.53
CA ALA A 53 -7.40 -22.88 -0.09
C ALA A 53 -6.98 -21.50 0.44
N LYS A 54 -7.45 -21.13 1.63
CA LYS A 54 -7.07 -19.86 2.29
C LYS A 54 -5.59 -19.85 2.61
N VAL A 55 -4.96 -18.70 2.45
CA VAL A 55 -3.56 -18.46 2.79
C VAL A 55 -3.45 -17.24 3.67
N GLU A 56 -2.74 -17.40 4.77
CA GLU A 56 -2.36 -16.31 5.66
C GLU A 56 -0.86 -16.38 5.90
N TRP A 57 -0.18 -15.26 5.69
CA TRP A 57 1.25 -15.16 5.94
C TRP A 57 1.55 -13.95 6.81
N LYS A 58 2.30 -14.23 7.88
CA LYS A 58 2.86 -13.22 8.78
C LYS A 58 4.37 -13.37 8.79
N ALA A 59 5.07 -12.25 8.80
CA ALA A 59 6.53 -12.24 8.87
C ALA A 59 7.03 -11.10 9.77
N GLY A 60 8.23 -11.28 10.29
CA GLY A 60 8.84 -10.28 11.15
C GLY A 60 10.14 -10.76 11.77
N TYR A 61 10.46 -10.14 12.87
CA TYR A 61 11.61 -10.48 13.70
C TYR A 61 11.12 -10.74 15.13
N LYS A 62 11.69 -11.76 15.78
CA LYS A 62 11.30 -12.15 17.14
C LYS A 62 11.26 -10.97 18.12
N GLN A 63 12.17 -9.99 17.92
CA GLN A 63 12.28 -8.79 18.77
C GLN A 63 11.16 -7.77 18.54
N TYR A 64 10.56 -7.77 17.34
CA TYR A 64 9.57 -6.77 16.92
C TYR A 64 8.17 -7.36 16.71
N GLY A 65 8.05 -8.70 16.75
CA GLY A 65 6.82 -9.44 16.53
C GLY A 65 6.54 -9.71 15.05
N LEU A 66 5.44 -10.41 14.81
CA LEU A 66 4.95 -10.78 13.49
C LEU A 66 3.91 -9.78 13.00
N PHE A 67 4.02 -9.38 11.75
CA PHE A 67 3.07 -8.52 11.07
C PHE A 67 2.25 -9.34 10.06
N PRO A 68 0.92 -9.12 9.96
CA PRO A 68 0.12 -9.72 8.92
C PRO A 68 0.52 -9.09 7.57
N GLU A 69 1.16 -9.88 6.72
CA GLU A 69 1.71 -9.41 5.46
C GLU A 69 0.79 -9.74 4.29
N PHE A 70 0.13 -10.90 4.32
CA PHE A 70 -0.74 -11.34 3.24
C PHE A 70 -1.90 -12.19 3.76
N CYS A 71 -3.06 -11.98 3.15
CA CYS A 71 -4.21 -12.88 3.23
C CYS A 71 -4.81 -13.07 1.82
N GLY A 72 -5.16 -14.31 1.49
CA GLY A 72 -5.67 -14.62 0.16
C GLY A 72 -5.91 -16.10 -0.06
N TYR A 73 -5.71 -16.55 -1.30
CA TYR A 73 -6.06 -17.88 -1.73
C TYR A 73 -5.00 -18.46 -2.65
N VAL A 74 -4.81 -19.77 -2.59
CA VAL A 74 -3.97 -20.50 -3.53
C VAL A 74 -4.56 -20.40 -4.93
N LEU A 75 -3.79 -19.91 -5.88
CA LEU A 75 -4.16 -19.88 -7.30
C LEU A 75 -3.64 -21.10 -8.04
N GLU A 76 -2.38 -21.42 -7.82
CA GLU A 76 -1.65 -22.47 -8.54
C GLU A 76 -0.61 -23.14 -7.65
N VAL A 77 -0.40 -24.43 -7.86
CA VAL A 77 0.66 -25.23 -7.22
C VAL A 77 1.45 -25.89 -8.32
N SER A 78 2.76 -25.64 -8.38
CA SER A 78 3.65 -26.23 -9.39
C SER A 78 3.98 -27.70 -9.09
N GLU A 79 4.60 -28.36 -10.06
CA GLU A 79 5.14 -29.72 -9.90
C GLU A 79 6.66 -29.72 -9.63
N THR A 80 7.24 -28.56 -9.43
CA THR A 80 8.68 -28.36 -9.28
C THR A 80 9.19 -28.71 -7.87
N VAL A 81 10.50 -28.83 -7.75
CA VAL A 81 11.20 -28.93 -6.45
C VAL A 81 12.22 -27.80 -6.40
N PRO A 82 12.14 -26.86 -5.46
CA PRO A 82 11.14 -26.74 -4.39
C PRO A 82 9.69 -26.60 -4.91
N LEU A 83 8.71 -26.94 -4.08
CA LEU A 83 7.31 -26.75 -4.41
C LEU A 83 6.98 -25.26 -4.47
N GLU A 84 6.51 -24.78 -5.60
CA GLU A 84 6.13 -23.39 -5.78
C GLU A 84 4.61 -23.25 -5.72
N ILE A 85 4.15 -22.31 -4.89
CA ILE A 85 2.72 -21.99 -4.70
C ILE A 85 2.51 -20.52 -5.00
N LYS A 86 1.66 -20.25 -5.98
CA LYS A 86 1.22 -18.89 -6.31
C LYS A 86 -0.12 -18.63 -5.64
N CYS A 87 -0.19 -17.53 -4.88
CA CYS A 87 -1.37 -17.08 -4.19
C CYS A 87 -1.77 -15.68 -4.65
N VAL A 88 -3.04 -15.38 -4.55
CA VAL A 88 -3.62 -14.08 -4.90
C VAL A 88 -4.53 -13.60 -3.78
N ASP A 89 -4.61 -12.30 -3.61
CA ASP A 89 -5.52 -11.69 -2.66
C ASP A 89 -7.00 -11.82 -3.10
N PRO A 90 -7.98 -11.46 -2.25
CA PRO A 90 -9.39 -11.55 -2.60
C PRO A 90 -9.81 -10.71 -3.82
N PHE A 91 -9.04 -9.68 -4.22
CA PHE A 91 -9.36 -8.84 -5.38
C PHE A 91 -9.39 -9.64 -6.70
N PHE A 92 -8.63 -10.72 -6.79
CA PHE A 92 -8.66 -11.65 -7.91
C PHE A 92 -10.08 -12.14 -8.23
N PHE A 93 -10.90 -12.40 -7.23
CA PHE A 93 -12.28 -12.85 -7.41
C PHE A 93 -13.20 -11.75 -7.91
N CYS A 94 -12.92 -10.49 -7.64
CA CYS A 94 -13.68 -9.36 -8.18
C CYS A 94 -13.60 -9.29 -9.72
N GLN A 95 -12.53 -9.81 -10.36
CA GLN A 95 -12.44 -9.89 -11.81
C GLN A 95 -13.44 -10.88 -12.41
N ARG A 96 -13.80 -11.91 -11.65
CA ARG A 96 -14.69 -13.03 -12.07
C ARG A 96 -16.15 -12.75 -11.73
N LYS A 97 -16.44 -11.72 -10.97
CA LYS A 97 -17.80 -11.29 -10.64
C LYS A 97 -18.28 -10.31 -11.70
N THR A 98 -19.37 -10.63 -12.37
CA THR A 98 -20.11 -9.70 -13.22
C THR A 98 -21.11 -8.93 -12.38
N MET A 99 -21.21 -7.61 -12.60
CA MET A 99 -22.19 -6.75 -11.95
C MET A 99 -23.55 -6.90 -12.63
N ASP A 100 -24.57 -7.22 -11.86
CA ASP A 100 -25.91 -7.50 -12.37
C ASP A 100 -26.68 -6.21 -12.69
N ARG A 101 -26.27 -5.08 -12.11
CA ARG A 101 -26.93 -3.78 -12.26
C ARG A 101 -25.96 -2.60 -12.21
N SER A 102 -26.42 -1.45 -12.65
CA SER A 102 -25.83 -0.16 -12.37
C SER A 102 -26.43 0.45 -11.10
N TYR A 103 -25.76 1.44 -10.52
CA TYR A 103 -26.13 2.08 -9.27
C TYR A 103 -26.46 3.55 -9.55
N ASN A 104 -27.58 4.04 -9.02
CA ASN A 104 -28.00 5.42 -9.15
C ASN A 104 -28.51 5.95 -7.80
N ASN A 105 -27.66 6.71 -7.11
CA ASN A 105 -27.89 7.21 -5.75
C ASN A 105 -28.10 6.09 -4.72
N ASP A 106 -27.50 4.94 -4.95
CA ASP A 106 -27.53 3.78 -4.06
C ASP A 106 -26.55 3.92 -2.89
N PRO A 107 -26.80 3.25 -1.74
CA PRO A 107 -25.86 3.23 -0.65
C PRO A 107 -24.52 2.60 -1.08
N ILE A 108 -23.40 3.23 -0.71
CA ILE A 108 -22.04 2.75 -1.03
C ILE A 108 -21.80 1.30 -0.55
N LEU A 109 -22.26 0.96 0.64
CA LEU A 109 -22.07 -0.38 1.20
C LEU A 109 -22.77 -1.45 0.37
N THR A 110 -23.94 -1.16 -0.23
CA THR A 110 -24.63 -2.07 -1.13
C THR A 110 -23.75 -2.36 -2.34
N PHE A 111 -23.23 -1.32 -2.99
CA PHE A 111 -22.33 -1.47 -4.13
C PHE A 111 -21.07 -2.28 -3.78
N LEU A 112 -20.41 -1.94 -2.69
CA LEU A 112 -19.16 -2.63 -2.28
C LEU A 112 -19.41 -4.11 -1.95
N ASN A 113 -20.51 -4.43 -1.27
CA ASN A 113 -20.90 -5.82 -1.00
C ASN A 113 -21.25 -6.59 -2.27
N ASP A 114 -21.88 -5.93 -3.24
CA ASP A 114 -22.21 -6.54 -4.54
C ASP A 114 -20.96 -6.78 -5.40
N CYS A 115 -19.88 -6.01 -5.19
CA CYS A 115 -18.58 -6.25 -5.82
C CYS A 115 -17.86 -7.49 -5.29
N ILE A 116 -18.19 -7.97 -4.08
CA ILE A 116 -17.56 -9.15 -3.48
C ILE A 116 -18.14 -10.41 -4.11
N HIS A 117 -17.28 -11.25 -4.68
CA HIS A 117 -17.68 -12.53 -5.27
C HIS A 117 -18.26 -13.47 -4.22
N THR A 118 -19.29 -14.23 -4.58
CA THR A 118 -20.02 -15.15 -3.67
C THR A 118 -19.09 -16.16 -2.97
N GLN A 119 -18.06 -16.63 -3.67
CA GLN A 119 -17.09 -17.60 -3.15
C GLN A 119 -16.29 -17.08 -1.95
N ILE A 120 -16.09 -15.76 -1.83
CA ILE A 120 -15.29 -15.13 -0.77
C ILE A 120 -16.14 -14.30 0.20
N LYS A 121 -17.44 -14.20 -0.03
CA LYS A 121 -18.35 -13.33 0.74
C LYS A 121 -18.39 -13.62 2.22
N GLY A 122 -18.18 -14.88 2.64
CA GLY A 122 -18.11 -15.29 4.05
C GLY A 122 -16.77 -14.96 4.73
N ASP A 123 -15.73 -14.65 3.96
CA ASP A 123 -14.38 -14.45 4.44
C ASP A 123 -14.01 -12.98 4.57
N VAL A 124 -14.67 -12.12 3.77
CA VAL A 124 -14.32 -10.72 3.58
C VAL A 124 -15.36 -9.79 4.18
N THR A 125 -14.90 -8.73 4.83
CA THR A 125 -15.75 -7.63 5.31
C THR A 125 -15.40 -6.33 4.59
N VAL A 126 -16.34 -5.36 4.57
CA VAL A 126 -16.12 -4.04 3.98
C VAL A 126 -15.77 -3.04 5.08
N LEU A 127 -14.69 -2.29 4.88
CA LEU A 127 -14.25 -1.21 5.76
C LEU A 127 -14.16 0.11 4.99
N VAL A 128 -15.10 1.00 5.21
CA VAL A 128 -15.04 2.39 4.73
C VAL A 128 -14.47 3.26 5.84
N ARG A 129 -13.30 3.89 5.60
CA ARG A 129 -12.55 4.60 6.65
C ARG A 129 -12.97 6.05 6.83
N ASP A 130 -13.49 6.66 5.77
CA ASP A 130 -13.82 8.09 5.76
C ASP A 130 -15.32 8.30 5.76
N GLU A 131 -15.80 9.01 6.76
CA GLU A 131 -17.23 9.37 6.89
C GLU A 131 -17.71 10.29 5.74
N ASP A 132 -16.80 11.07 5.17
CA ASP A 132 -17.11 11.99 4.05
C ASP A 132 -17.01 11.33 2.68
N ILE A 133 -16.68 10.05 2.58
CA ILE A 133 -16.93 9.32 1.34
C ILE A 133 -18.44 9.33 1.14
N LYS A 134 -18.89 9.77 -0.04
CA LYS A 134 -20.32 9.95 -0.32
C LYS A 134 -21.09 8.71 0.13
N LYS A 135 -22.09 8.90 0.96
CA LYS A 135 -22.93 7.81 1.49
C LYS A 135 -23.69 7.08 0.39
N THR A 136 -23.89 7.75 -0.74
CA THR A 136 -24.54 7.21 -1.94
C THR A 136 -23.66 7.39 -3.16
N ILE A 137 -23.77 6.47 -4.10
CA ILE A 137 -22.99 6.45 -5.34
C ILE A 137 -23.88 6.30 -6.57
N SER A 138 -23.36 6.77 -7.71
CA SER A 138 -23.93 6.51 -9.03
C SER A 138 -22.81 6.01 -9.95
N ILE A 139 -22.90 4.75 -10.38
CA ILE A 139 -21.89 4.08 -11.22
C ILE A 139 -22.61 3.23 -12.25
N GLU A 140 -22.28 3.42 -13.52
CA GLU A 140 -22.76 2.59 -14.61
C GLU A 140 -21.81 1.40 -14.81
N CYS A 141 -22.25 0.21 -14.44
CA CYS A 141 -21.40 -0.98 -14.43
C CYS A 141 -22.15 -2.29 -14.71
N ALA A 142 -23.42 -2.24 -15.08
CA ALA A 142 -24.18 -3.45 -15.47
C ALA A 142 -23.46 -4.22 -16.59
N GLY A 143 -23.32 -5.54 -16.42
CA GLY A 143 -22.62 -6.42 -17.36
C GLY A 143 -21.09 -6.28 -17.38
N LYS A 144 -20.50 -5.39 -16.57
CA LYS A 144 -19.04 -5.25 -16.41
C LYS A 144 -18.55 -6.07 -15.23
N SER A 145 -17.23 -6.34 -15.16
CA SER A 145 -16.67 -7.00 -13.98
C SER A 145 -16.69 -6.07 -12.77
N ALA A 146 -16.78 -6.65 -11.56
CA ALA A 146 -16.68 -5.86 -10.33
C ALA A 146 -15.33 -5.14 -10.20
N ARG A 147 -14.24 -5.71 -10.74
CA ARG A 147 -12.94 -5.00 -10.84
C ARG A 147 -13.07 -3.70 -11.63
N PHE A 148 -13.75 -3.74 -12.78
CA PHE A 148 -13.99 -2.54 -13.60
C PHE A 148 -14.83 -1.51 -12.83
N ALA A 149 -15.91 -1.96 -12.17
CA ALA A 149 -16.75 -1.10 -11.35
C ALA A 149 -15.99 -0.43 -10.21
N LEU A 150 -15.10 -1.17 -9.52
CA LEU A 150 -14.23 -0.63 -8.48
C LEU A 150 -13.18 0.33 -9.04
N ALA A 151 -12.65 0.08 -10.25
CA ALA A 151 -11.73 1.01 -10.90
C ALA A 151 -12.42 2.34 -11.26
N LEU A 152 -13.63 2.30 -11.81
CA LEU A 152 -14.44 3.50 -12.01
C LEU A 152 -14.74 4.23 -10.72
N PHE A 153 -15.10 3.49 -9.67
CA PHE A 153 -15.33 4.05 -8.34
C PHE A 153 -14.09 4.79 -7.79
N LYS A 154 -12.92 4.16 -7.92
CA LYS A 154 -11.62 4.74 -7.56
C LYS A 154 -11.40 6.10 -8.25
N VAL A 155 -11.56 6.11 -9.58
CA VAL A 155 -11.34 7.33 -10.39
C VAL A 155 -12.39 8.39 -10.10
N LYS A 156 -13.66 8.03 -10.04
CA LYS A 156 -14.77 8.96 -9.89
C LYS A 156 -14.79 9.65 -8.52
N TYR A 157 -14.53 8.90 -7.46
CA TYR A 157 -14.66 9.40 -6.09
C TYR A 157 -13.32 9.73 -5.40
N GLY A 158 -12.18 9.54 -6.09
CA GLY A 158 -10.87 9.86 -5.52
C GLY A 158 -10.50 9.00 -4.32
N VAL A 159 -10.84 7.72 -4.38
CA VAL A 159 -10.63 6.78 -3.28
C VAL A 159 -9.59 5.72 -3.67
N ASP A 160 -8.92 5.16 -2.67
CA ASP A 160 -8.18 3.91 -2.79
C ASP A 160 -9.09 2.76 -2.38
N VAL A 161 -9.00 1.66 -3.14
CA VAL A 161 -9.73 0.43 -2.89
C VAL A 161 -8.74 -0.73 -3.00
N PHE A 162 -8.61 -1.51 -1.93
CA PHE A 162 -7.68 -2.65 -1.87
C PHE A 162 -8.12 -3.63 -0.77
N PHE A 163 -7.58 -4.84 -0.81
CA PHE A 163 -7.79 -5.79 0.28
C PHE A 163 -6.63 -5.75 1.27
N HIS A 164 -6.97 -5.80 2.55
CA HIS A 164 -5.99 -5.99 3.61
C HIS A 164 -6.65 -6.66 4.82
N ASP A 165 -5.98 -7.67 5.39
CA ASP A 165 -6.45 -8.41 6.57
C ASP A 165 -7.92 -8.84 6.46
N TRP A 166 -8.28 -9.49 5.34
CA TRP A 166 -9.64 -9.95 5.00
C TRP A 166 -10.69 -8.83 4.93
N LYS A 167 -10.26 -7.59 4.70
CA LYS A 167 -11.14 -6.43 4.56
C LYS A 167 -10.98 -5.79 3.20
N LEU A 168 -12.11 -5.52 2.53
CA LEU A 168 -12.14 -4.59 1.41
C LEU A 168 -12.09 -3.17 1.98
N VAL A 169 -10.92 -2.57 1.95
CA VAL A 169 -10.67 -1.23 2.49
C VAL A 169 -10.99 -0.19 1.43
N VAL A 170 -11.78 0.80 1.81
CA VAL A 170 -12.07 1.98 1.01
C VAL A 170 -11.71 3.22 1.82
N GLN A 171 -10.83 4.03 1.29
CA GLN A 171 -10.37 5.26 1.93
C GLN A 171 -10.12 6.35 0.91
N LYS A 172 -10.13 7.63 1.34
CA LYS A 172 -9.69 8.72 0.49
C LYS A 172 -8.23 8.51 0.08
N ALA A 173 -7.98 8.65 -1.20
CA ALA A 173 -6.61 8.56 -1.70
C ALA A 173 -5.76 9.67 -1.08
N PHE A 174 -4.55 9.31 -0.61
CA PHE A 174 -3.51 10.23 -0.12
C PHE A 174 -3.88 11.08 1.11
N VAL A 175 -4.87 10.66 1.89
CA VAL A 175 -5.28 11.37 3.11
C VAL A 175 -4.80 10.64 4.36
N HIS A 176 -4.82 9.31 4.36
CA HIS A 176 -4.46 8.51 5.50
C HIS A 176 -2.99 8.14 5.50
N PRO A 177 -2.20 8.64 6.45
CA PRO A 177 -0.77 8.29 6.55
C PRO A 177 -0.56 6.85 7.02
N ASN A 178 -1.53 6.26 7.72
CA ASN A 178 -1.45 4.90 8.24
C ASN A 178 -2.64 4.07 7.77
N LEU A 179 -2.39 2.82 7.35
CA LEU A 179 -3.45 1.89 6.94
C LEU A 179 -4.38 1.50 8.08
N PHE A 180 -3.85 1.51 9.32
CA PHE A 180 -4.59 1.10 10.49
C PHE A 180 -4.59 2.20 11.53
N GLU A 181 -5.78 2.48 12.08
CA GLU A 181 -5.86 3.16 13.36
C GLU A 181 -5.12 2.33 14.41
N LYS A 182 -4.45 3.02 15.32
CA LYS A 182 -3.86 2.41 16.51
C LYS A 182 -4.92 1.55 17.17
N THR A 183 -4.88 0.25 16.95
CA THR A 183 -5.54 -0.65 17.89
C THR A 183 -5.00 -0.27 19.24
N LYS A 184 -5.90 0.09 20.18
CA LYS A 184 -5.59 0.58 21.53
C LYS A 184 -4.90 -0.49 22.40
N ASN A 185 -3.87 -1.13 21.89
CA ASN A 185 -3.02 -2.03 22.65
C ASN A 185 -1.84 -1.23 23.20
N LYS A 186 -2.11 -0.47 24.27
CA LYS A 186 -1.11 0.25 25.07
C LYS A 186 0.09 -0.63 25.51
N LYS A 187 0.00 -1.95 25.47
CA LYS A 187 1.10 -2.86 25.84
C LYS A 187 2.15 -3.05 24.73
N ILE A 188 1.77 -3.05 23.46
CA ILE A 188 2.73 -3.22 22.36
C ILE A 188 3.54 -1.94 22.11
N GLN A 189 2.95 -0.76 22.38
CA GLN A 189 3.66 0.51 22.20
C GLN A 189 4.83 0.72 23.17
N LYS A 190 4.81 0.15 24.38
CA LYS A 190 5.94 0.27 25.33
C LYS A 190 7.15 -0.57 24.93
N THR A 191 6.96 -1.62 24.14
CA THR A 191 8.06 -2.49 23.69
C THR A 191 8.69 -2.00 22.37
N GLN A 192 7.96 -1.21 21.57
CA GLN A 192 8.47 -0.66 20.31
C GLN A 192 9.32 0.60 20.48
N THR A 193 9.29 1.25 21.65
CA THR A 193 10.05 2.47 21.93
C THR A 193 11.41 2.25 22.59
N ALA A 194 11.83 1.02 22.85
CA ALA A 194 12.92 0.78 23.78
C ALA A 194 14.16 0.08 23.20
N SER A 195 14.44 0.01 21.90
CA SER A 195 15.74 -0.53 21.48
C SER A 195 16.08 -0.38 19.99
N ALA A 196 15.82 0.73 19.37
CA ALA A 196 16.54 1.09 18.16
C ALA A 196 17.02 2.53 18.32
N SER A 197 18.33 2.72 18.31
CA SER A 197 19.00 4.04 18.36
C SER A 197 18.84 4.85 17.06
N GLY A 198 17.71 4.72 16.40
CA GLY A 198 17.17 5.60 15.40
C GLY A 198 15.94 6.24 16.01
N SER A 199 16.09 7.45 16.54
CA SER A 199 15.01 8.21 17.16
C SER A 199 13.78 8.18 16.25
N PRO A 200 12.61 7.67 16.70
CA PRO A 200 11.40 7.87 15.96
C PRO A 200 11.16 9.37 15.85
N ASP A 201 10.71 9.85 14.68
CA ASP A 201 10.25 11.21 14.50
C ASP A 201 9.40 11.58 15.73
N PRO A 202 9.71 12.66 16.48
CA PRO A 202 8.95 13.06 17.65
C PRO A 202 7.49 13.38 17.36
N SER A 203 7.09 13.54 16.10
CA SER A 203 5.67 13.52 15.64
C SER A 203 5.09 12.11 15.53
N GLY A 204 5.88 11.07 15.69
CA GLY A 204 5.59 9.75 16.27
C GLY A 204 4.75 8.76 15.47
N ASN A 205 4.49 8.86 14.16
CA ASN A 205 3.53 7.98 13.51
C ASN A 205 3.92 7.35 12.15
N PHE A 206 5.06 7.70 11.55
CA PHE A 206 5.43 7.20 10.23
C PHE A 206 6.61 6.22 10.30
N PRO A 207 6.57 5.10 9.56
CA PRO A 207 7.76 4.28 9.33
C PRO A 207 8.89 5.15 8.80
N THR A 208 10.06 5.11 9.46
CA THR A 208 11.17 6.00 9.14
C THR A 208 12.34 5.21 8.57
N PHE A 209 12.84 5.67 7.43
CA PHE A 209 13.96 5.09 6.70
C PHE A 209 15.06 6.14 6.54
N LYS A 210 16.27 5.79 6.98
CA LYS A 210 17.42 6.69 6.96
C LYS A 210 18.51 6.13 6.06
N VAL A 211 18.98 6.94 5.11
CA VAL A 211 20.12 6.63 4.23
C VAL A 211 21.35 6.42 5.11
N GLY A 212 22.13 5.36 4.83
CA GLY A 212 23.31 4.98 5.61
C GLY A 212 23.02 4.29 6.96
N PHE A 213 21.74 4.01 7.29
CA PHE A 213 21.37 3.31 8.52
C PHE A 213 20.52 2.05 8.27
N ASN A 214 19.29 2.21 7.81
CA ASN A 214 18.39 1.08 7.53
C ASN A 214 17.98 0.98 6.06
N ILE A 215 18.39 1.89 5.20
CA ILE A 215 18.36 1.76 3.76
C ILE A 215 19.63 1.02 3.32
N ILE A 216 19.46 -0.14 2.70
CA ILE A 216 20.56 -1.02 2.24
C ILE A 216 21.04 -0.59 0.86
N GLN A 217 20.10 -0.27 -0.03
CA GLN A 217 20.33 0.19 -1.38
C GLN A 217 19.36 1.32 -1.70
N ASP A 218 19.82 2.35 -2.37
CA ASP A 218 19.07 3.55 -2.67
C ASP A 218 19.20 3.90 -4.16
N GLU A 219 18.06 3.91 -4.85
CA GLU A 219 17.92 4.31 -6.26
C GLU A 219 16.93 5.48 -6.39
N LEU A 220 16.69 6.23 -5.30
CA LEU A 220 15.72 7.31 -5.29
C LEU A 220 16.26 8.56 -6.01
N VAL A 221 15.46 9.05 -6.93
CA VAL A 221 15.68 10.33 -7.60
C VAL A 221 14.52 11.28 -7.30
N ALA A 222 14.83 12.48 -6.84
CA ALA A 222 13.80 13.47 -6.60
C ALA A 222 13.09 13.85 -7.93
N ARG A 223 11.77 13.83 -7.90
CA ARG A 223 10.90 14.22 -9.00
C ARG A 223 10.35 15.62 -8.72
N GLU A 224 10.64 16.54 -9.61
CA GLU A 224 10.08 17.88 -9.53
C GLU A 224 8.61 17.91 -9.95
N LYS A 225 7.92 18.95 -9.50
CA LYS A 225 6.55 19.25 -9.90
C LYS A 225 6.51 19.55 -11.40
N LYS A 226 5.54 18.97 -12.11
CA LYS A 226 5.36 19.20 -13.54
C LYS A 226 4.41 20.38 -13.79
N ASP A 227 4.75 21.24 -14.74
CA ASP A 227 3.87 22.30 -15.23
C ASP A 227 2.87 21.74 -16.25
N ILE A 228 1.84 21.10 -15.71
CA ILE A 228 0.71 20.52 -16.46
C ILE A 228 -0.57 21.05 -15.82
N LYS A 229 -1.55 21.38 -16.64
CA LYS A 229 -2.91 21.70 -16.20
C LYS A 229 -3.79 20.47 -16.31
N ILE A 230 -4.28 19.98 -15.19
CA ILE A 230 -5.26 18.89 -15.16
C ILE A 230 -6.66 19.49 -15.27
N THR A 231 -7.44 18.97 -16.20
CA THR A 231 -8.84 19.35 -16.39
C THR A 231 -9.71 18.12 -16.32
N VAL A 232 -10.65 18.14 -15.38
CA VAL A 232 -11.73 17.14 -15.25
C VAL A 232 -12.96 17.68 -15.93
N ARG A 233 -13.55 16.91 -16.83
CA ARG A 233 -14.80 17.23 -17.52
C ARG A 233 -15.74 16.04 -17.49
N GLY A 234 -17.03 16.27 -17.59
CA GLY A 234 -18.06 15.25 -17.63
C GLY A 234 -19.44 15.86 -17.65
N GLU A 235 -20.44 15.02 -17.48
CA GLU A 235 -21.85 15.40 -17.45
C GLU A 235 -22.49 15.06 -16.11
N ASP A 236 -23.30 15.96 -15.59
CA ASP A 236 -24.14 15.68 -14.43
C ASP A 236 -25.38 14.87 -14.88
N PRO A 237 -25.47 13.59 -14.49
CA PRO A 237 -26.54 12.71 -14.98
C PRO A 237 -27.94 13.12 -14.51
N LYS A 238 -28.06 14.06 -13.55
CA LYS A 238 -29.34 14.56 -13.07
C LYS A 238 -29.87 15.72 -13.91
N THR A 239 -28.97 16.57 -14.39
CA THR A 239 -29.32 17.81 -15.08
C THR A 239 -28.97 17.79 -16.57
N GLY A 240 -28.18 16.80 -17.02
CA GLY A 240 -27.62 16.77 -18.37
C GLY A 240 -26.61 17.91 -18.64
N THR A 241 -26.22 18.63 -17.59
CA THR A 241 -25.31 19.78 -17.72
C THR A 241 -23.87 19.35 -17.73
N THR A 242 -23.12 19.74 -18.75
CA THR A 242 -21.67 19.53 -18.79
C THR A 242 -20.95 20.43 -17.80
N TYR A 243 -19.91 19.92 -17.16
CA TYR A 243 -19.07 20.68 -16.24
C TYR A 243 -17.59 20.52 -16.60
N LYS A 244 -16.81 21.49 -16.16
CA LYS A 244 -15.37 21.50 -16.30
C LYS A 244 -14.74 22.07 -15.01
N GLY A 245 -13.80 21.32 -14.44
CA GLY A 245 -12.98 21.78 -13.31
C GLY A 245 -11.51 21.63 -13.64
N SER A 246 -10.67 22.61 -13.33
CA SER A 246 -9.25 22.52 -13.65
C SER A 246 -8.34 22.97 -12.52
N HIS A 247 -7.11 22.45 -12.49
CA HIS A 247 -6.06 22.82 -11.54
C HIS A 247 -4.67 22.71 -12.20
N GLY A 248 -3.75 23.61 -11.83
CA GLY A 248 -2.40 23.70 -12.38
C GLY A 248 -2.30 24.65 -13.60
N ASN A 249 -1.10 24.77 -14.13
CA ASN A 249 -0.77 25.61 -15.27
C ASN A 249 0.03 24.79 -16.30
N GLY A 250 0.17 25.28 -17.54
CA GLY A 250 0.94 24.63 -18.61
C GLY A 250 0.09 23.78 -19.55
N ALA A 251 0.69 22.75 -20.13
CA ALA A 251 0.01 21.88 -21.10
C ALA A 251 -1.19 21.18 -20.46
N GLU A 252 -2.35 21.22 -21.15
CA GLU A 252 -3.60 20.70 -20.59
C GLU A 252 -3.72 19.19 -20.82
N ARG A 253 -4.07 18.45 -19.76
CA ARG A 253 -4.41 17.02 -19.78
C ARG A 253 -5.82 16.82 -19.27
N PHE A 254 -6.65 16.10 -20.05
CA PHE A 254 -8.05 15.89 -19.77
C PHE A 254 -8.30 14.54 -19.10
N PHE A 255 -9.23 14.55 -18.13
CA PHE A 255 -9.81 13.37 -17.54
C PHE A 255 -11.33 13.46 -17.62
N GLU A 256 -11.96 12.41 -18.12
CA GLU A 256 -13.41 12.30 -18.18
C GLU A 256 -13.92 11.58 -16.93
N VAL A 257 -14.77 12.23 -16.16
CA VAL A 257 -15.34 11.72 -14.92
C VAL A 257 -16.78 12.18 -14.80
N ASP A 258 -17.73 11.36 -15.21
CA ASP A 258 -19.16 11.69 -15.16
C ASP A 258 -19.73 11.62 -13.74
N GLY A 259 -20.84 12.35 -13.54
CA GLY A 259 -21.62 12.34 -12.30
C GLY A 259 -21.03 13.14 -11.14
N LEU A 260 -20.16 14.09 -11.42
CA LEU A 260 -19.75 15.12 -10.47
C LEU A 260 -20.63 16.37 -10.67
N ASN A 261 -20.43 17.37 -9.85
CA ASN A 261 -20.82 18.75 -10.10
C ASN A 261 -19.56 19.61 -10.34
N ALA A 262 -19.73 20.87 -10.73
CA ALA A 262 -18.62 21.76 -11.05
C ALA A 262 -17.61 21.93 -9.89
N ALA A 263 -18.09 22.05 -8.64
CA ALA A 263 -17.21 22.16 -7.47
C ALA A 263 -16.43 20.89 -7.18
N ASP A 264 -17.07 19.71 -7.30
CA ASP A 264 -16.42 18.40 -7.16
C ASP A 264 -15.42 18.16 -8.30
N ALA A 265 -15.69 18.65 -9.51
CA ALA A 265 -14.76 18.54 -10.64
C ALA A 265 -13.46 19.35 -10.39
N VAL A 266 -13.55 20.55 -9.82
CA VAL A 266 -12.36 21.33 -9.43
C VAL A 266 -11.57 20.63 -8.35
N LYS A 267 -12.24 20.09 -7.34
CA LYS A 267 -11.61 19.31 -6.28
C LYS A 267 -10.90 18.09 -6.83
N ARG A 268 -11.58 17.34 -7.72
CA ARG A 268 -11.00 16.16 -8.36
C ARG A 268 -9.82 16.49 -9.28
N ALA A 269 -9.86 17.61 -10.00
CA ALA A 269 -8.74 18.09 -10.79
C ALA A 269 -7.50 18.38 -9.92
N LYS A 270 -7.69 18.95 -8.72
CA LYS A 270 -6.60 19.18 -7.75
C LYS A 270 -6.01 17.86 -7.23
N GLU A 271 -6.83 16.88 -6.91
CA GLU A 271 -6.38 15.56 -6.45
C GLU A 271 -5.55 14.83 -7.54
N LEU A 272 -6.08 14.78 -8.77
CA LEU A 272 -5.38 14.20 -9.92
C LEU A 272 -4.08 14.96 -10.25
N TYR A 273 -4.08 16.28 -10.07
CA TYR A 273 -2.87 17.07 -10.24
C TYR A 273 -1.78 16.67 -9.23
N MET A 274 -2.13 16.49 -7.95
CA MET A 274 -1.17 16.03 -6.93
C MET A 274 -0.65 14.63 -7.27
N GLU A 275 -1.52 13.74 -7.74
CA GLU A 275 -1.17 12.37 -8.11
C GLU A 275 -0.21 12.30 -9.30
N HIS A 276 -0.47 13.06 -10.36
CA HIS A 276 0.28 12.95 -11.62
C HIS A 276 1.41 13.96 -11.79
N CYS A 277 1.30 15.10 -11.13
CA CYS A 277 2.20 16.25 -11.35
C CYS A 277 2.92 16.70 -10.09
N GLY A 278 2.56 16.19 -8.93
CA GLY A 278 3.18 16.54 -7.65
C GLY A 278 4.66 16.17 -7.60
N SER A 279 5.42 16.92 -6.81
CA SER A 279 6.79 16.54 -6.47
C SER A 279 6.81 15.23 -5.68
N GLY A 280 7.88 14.45 -5.80
CA GLY A 280 7.96 13.14 -5.18
C GLY A 280 9.31 12.48 -5.41
N PHE A 281 9.32 11.16 -5.30
CA PHE A 281 10.44 10.33 -5.71
C PHE A 281 10.09 9.50 -6.95
N ASN A 282 11.10 9.25 -7.77
CA ASN A 282 11.14 8.16 -8.73
C ASN A 282 12.16 7.14 -8.22
N GLY A 283 11.97 5.85 -8.62
CA GLY A 283 12.87 4.77 -8.19
C GLY A 283 12.41 4.09 -6.92
N LYS A 284 13.31 3.34 -6.32
CA LYS A 284 13.04 2.52 -5.14
C LYS A 284 14.22 2.56 -4.17
N PHE A 285 14.00 2.04 -2.99
CA PHE A 285 15.08 1.68 -2.07
C PHE A 285 14.81 0.31 -1.45
N VAL A 286 15.89 -0.34 -1.03
CA VAL A 286 15.87 -1.65 -0.35
C VAL A 286 16.15 -1.44 1.13
N THR A 287 15.36 -2.09 1.98
CA THR A 287 15.51 -2.03 3.44
C THR A 287 15.27 -3.39 4.08
N PHE A 288 15.50 -3.48 5.38
CA PHE A 288 15.11 -4.64 6.19
C PHE A 288 13.58 -4.77 6.24
N GLY A 289 13.06 -5.94 6.61
CA GLY A 289 11.63 -6.19 6.76
C GLY A 289 10.95 -5.41 7.91
N TYR A 290 11.71 -4.61 8.66
CA TYR A 290 11.20 -3.75 9.74
C TYR A 290 11.75 -2.32 9.60
N PRO A 291 10.89 -1.29 9.80
CA PRO A 291 9.44 -1.37 10.01
C PRO A 291 8.71 -1.90 8.76
N SER A 292 7.70 -2.77 8.98
CA SER A 292 6.89 -3.29 7.86
C SER A 292 6.03 -2.19 7.27
N VAL A 293 5.98 -2.14 5.94
CA VAL A 293 5.26 -1.13 5.15
C VAL A 293 4.38 -1.82 4.11
N THR A 294 3.25 -1.21 3.80
CA THR A 294 2.38 -1.58 2.67
C THR A 294 2.15 -0.38 1.76
N HIS A 295 1.61 -0.61 0.56
CA HIS A 295 1.23 0.51 -0.31
C HIS A 295 0.16 1.40 0.35
N SER A 296 -0.03 2.61 -0.14
CA SER A 296 -0.99 3.61 0.37
C SER A 296 -0.72 4.11 1.80
N GLN A 297 0.44 3.77 2.39
CA GLN A 297 0.94 4.37 3.62
C GLN A 297 1.87 5.56 3.34
N VAL A 298 2.10 6.38 4.36
CA VAL A 298 3.17 7.39 4.33
C VAL A 298 4.39 6.87 5.06
N ILE A 299 5.54 7.07 4.46
CA ILE A 299 6.85 6.82 5.05
C ILE A 299 7.64 8.12 5.17
N HIS A 300 8.58 8.17 6.10
CA HIS A 300 9.55 9.25 6.22
C HIS A 300 10.93 8.78 5.76
N VAL A 301 11.41 9.32 4.65
CA VAL A 301 12.78 9.11 4.16
C VAL A 301 13.63 10.24 4.69
N ILE A 302 14.75 9.90 5.33
CA ILE A 302 15.74 10.85 5.87
C ILE A 302 17.07 10.64 5.17
N ASP A 303 17.57 11.70 4.54
CA ASP A 303 18.90 11.76 3.98
C ASP A 303 19.66 12.92 4.65
N SER A 304 20.61 12.58 5.51
CA SER A 304 21.38 13.58 6.28
C SER A 304 22.43 14.29 5.42
N GLU A 305 22.88 13.67 4.33
CA GLU A 305 23.88 14.23 3.42
C GLU A 305 23.23 15.13 2.38
N THR A 306 22.01 14.75 1.93
CA THR A 306 21.25 15.51 0.95
C THR A 306 19.88 15.88 1.50
N PRO A 307 19.78 16.96 2.31
CA PRO A 307 18.54 17.34 3.00
C PRO A 307 17.34 17.58 2.07
N SER A 308 17.58 17.91 0.80
CA SER A 308 16.53 18.05 -0.24
C SER A 308 15.83 16.72 -0.55
N ARG A 309 16.40 15.58 -0.16
CA ARG A 309 15.82 14.25 -0.28
C ARG A 309 15.11 13.79 1.01
N THR A 310 15.15 14.58 2.08
CA THR A 310 14.41 14.28 3.31
C THR A 310 12.96 14.69 3.15
N ALA A 311 12.06 13.71 3.08
CA ALA A 311 10.63 13.97 2.81
C ALA A 311 9.75 12.86 3.37
N LYS A 312 8.48 13.20 3.61
CA LYS A 312 7.41 12.22 3.83
C LYS A 312 6.73 11.94 2.49
N SER A 313 6.65 10.67 2.11
CA SER A 313 6.14 10.23 0.81
C SER A 313 5.13 9.10 0.96
N PHE A 314 4.11 9.07 0.08
CA PHE A 314 3.23 7.93 -0.04
C PHE A 314 3.94 6.77 -0.74
N VAL A 315 3.63 5.55 -0.28
CA VAL A 315 4.15 4.32 -0.87
C VAL A 315 3.23 3.88 -2.01
N GLU A 316 3.78 3.73 -3.21
CA GLU A 316 3.04 3.27 -4.39
C GLU A 316 3.10 1.75 -4.54
N LYS A 317 4.27 1.17 -4.30
CA LYS A 317 4.50 -0.28 -4.43
C LYS A 317 5.47 -0.76 -3.36
N VAL A 318 5.28 -2.00 -2.93
CA VAL A 318 6.21 -2.72 -2.05
C VAL A 318 6.39 -4.14 -2.59
N THR A 319 7.64 -4.60 -2.65
CA THR A 319 7.95 -6.03 -2.83
C THR A 319 8.66 -6.50 -1.58
N LYS A 320 8.19 -7.58 -0.98
CA LYS A 320 8.80 -8.17 0.21
C LYS A 320 9.35 -9.54 -0.11
N THR A 321 10.56 -9.82 0.35
CA THR A 321 11.20 -11.12 0.19
C THR A 321 11.64 -11.63 1.55
N PHE A 322 11.22 -12.83 1.90
CA PHE A 322 11.57 -13.52 3.13
C PHE A 322 12.18 -14.89 2.81
N GLY A 323 13.32 -15.23 3.41
CA GLY A 323 13.96 -16.51 3.18
C GLY A 323 15.42 -16.53 3.65
N ILE A 324 16.27 -17.33 2.99
CA ILE A 324 17.70 -17.50 3.33
C ILE A 324 18.45 -16.14 3.26
N GLY A 325 18.09 -15.27 2.32
CA GLY A 325 18.65 -13.91 2.18
C GLY A 325 18.21 -12.92 3.24
N GLY A 326 17.40 -13.36 4.19
CA GLY A 326 16.82 -12.51 5.22
C GLY A 326 15.41 -12.04 4.89
N TYR A 327 14.92 -11.05 5.64
CA TYR A 327 13.65 -10.38 5.36
C TYR A 327 13.95 -8.99 4.83
N ARG A 328 13.57 -8.70 3.58
CA ARG A 328 13.83 -7.46 2.85
C ARG A 328 12.54 -6.88 2.31
N GLN A 329 12.54 -5.55 2.17
CA GLN A 329 11.50 -4.80 1.48
C GLN A 329 12.14 -3.92 0.42
N GLU A 330 11.61 -3.97 -0.80
CA GLU A 330 11.84 -2.96 -1.82
C GLU A 330 10.64 -2.02 -1.80
N ILE A 331 10.86 -0.74 -1.63
CA ILE A 331 9.81 0.27 -1.45
C ILE A 331 9.93 1.30 -2.56
N TRP A 332 8.83 1.52 -3.28
CA TRP A 332 8.68 2.59 -4.27
C TRP A 332 7.85 3.72 -3.67
N PRO A 333 8.49 4.76 -3.14
CA PRO A 333 7.77 5.95 -2.70
C PRO A 333 7.34 6.77 -3.93
N GLY A 334 6.17 7.36 -3.84
CA GLY A 334 5.58 8.20 -4.89
C GLY A 334 5.72 9.69 -4.57
N PHE A 335 4.61 10.42 -4.67
CA PHE A 335 4.63 11.85 -4.41
C PHE A 335 4.72 12.18 -2.91
N PHE A 336 5.19 13.40 -2.63
CA PHE A 336 5.39 13.86 -1.27
C PHE A 336 4.07 14.16 -0.56
N PHE A 337 3.89 13.57 0.62
CA PHE A 337 2.88 13.98 1.59
C PHE A 337 3.29 15.30 2.23
N GLU A 338 4.56 15.40 2.65
CA GLU A 338 5.20 16.64 3.06
C GLU A 338 6.49 16.79 2.26
N PRO A 339 6.60 17.84 1.41
CA PRO A 339 7.78 18.06 0.61
C PRO A 339 9.01 18.38 1.49
N PRO A 340 10.23 18.21 0.96
CA PRO A 340 11.45 18.62 1.64
C PRO A 340 11.38 20.07 2.08
N LYS A 341 11.87 20.37 3.27
CA LYS A 341 12.02 21.75 3.72
C LYS A 341 13.04 22.46 2.83
N LYS A 342 12.67 23.62 2.30
CA LYS A 342 13.61 24.43 1.48
C LYS A 342 14.87 24.71 2.30
N SER A 343 16.04 24.51 1.69
CA SER A 343 17.33 24.85 2.30
C SER A 343 17.35 26.34 2.66
N GLY A 344 17.29 26.65 3.94
CA GLY A 344 17.16 28.00 4.49
C GLY A 344 16.57 28.05 5.89
N SER A 345 15.83 27.00 6.30
CA SER A 345 15.44 26.85 7.69
C SER A 345 16.62 26.29 8.48
N LYS A 346 17.15 27.05 9.43
CA LYS A 346 18.22 26.61 10.35
C LYS A 346 17.86 25.19 10.87
N PRO A 347 18.83 24.26 10.86
CA PRO A 347 18.61 22.96 11.47
C PRO A 347 18.20 23.13 12.93
N PRO A 348 17.36 22.27 13.49
CA PRO A 348 17.04 22.34 14.92
C PRO A 348 18.33 22.23 15.72
N LYS A 349 18.49 23.12 16.69
CA LYS A 349 19.72 23.32 17.51
C LYS A 349 20.15 22.12 18.38
N ASN A 350 19.64 20.92 18.20
CA ASN A 350 19.83 19.78 19.09
C ASN A 350 20.54 18.55 18.49
N GLU A 351 21.32 18.68 17.40
CA GLU A 351 22.09 17.53 16.87
C GLU A 351 23.61 17.62 17.13
N SER A 352 24.07 18.33 18.14
CA SER A 352 25.50 18.38 18.48
C SER A 352 25.83 17.53 19.69
N LYS A 353 25.63 16.19 19.62
CA LYS A 353 26.27 15.25 20.58
C LYS A 353 26.36 13.83 19.99
N PHE A 354 27.02 13.68 18.85
CA PHE A 354 27.65 12.42 18.52
C PHE A 354 29.10 12.70 18.18
N ARG A 355 29.96 12.56 19.21
CA ARG A 355 31.39 12.44 19.02
C ARG A 355 31.67 11.07 18.39
N ASN A 356 32.33 11.08 17.26
CA ASN A 356 33.00 9.91 16.71
C ASN A 356 34.24 9.61 17.54
N ASP A 357 34.12 8.84 18.59
CA ASP A 357 35.28 8.23 19.27
C ASP A 357 35.54 6.84 18.67
N TYR A 358 35.92 6.82 17.39
CA TYR A 358 36.52 5.63 16.81
C TYR A 358 38.03 5.86 16.66
N THR A 359 38.78 5.59 17.73
CA THR A 359 40.22 5.39 17.65
C THR A 359 40.47 3.93 17.32
N GLY A 360 40.74 3.64 16.04
CA GLY A 360 41.23 2.33 15.62
C GLY A 360 42.59 2.02 16.25
N PRO A 361 42.93 0.73 16.43
CA PRO A 361 44.22 0.36 17.04
C PRO A 361 45.37 0.77 16.12
N GLN A 362 46.32 1.52 16.68
CA GLN A 362 47.63 1.73 16.06
C GLN A 362 48.44 0.45 16.20
N SER A 363 48.92 -0.03 15.07
CA SER A 363 49.85 -1.16 14.92
C SER A 363 51.22 -0.88 15.56
#